data_e3ea823733cbfe2cb99986503a6365ea
#
_entry.id   e3ea823733cbfe2cb99986503a6365ea
#
_cell.length_a   1.000
_cell.length_b   1.000
_cell.length_c   1.000
_cell.angle_alpha   90.00
_cell.angle_beta   90.00
_cell.angle_gamma   90.00
#
_symmetry.space_group_name_H-M   'P 1'
#
loop_
_entity.id
_entity.type
_entity.pdbx_description
1 polymer ?
#
loop_
_entity_poly.entity_id
_entity_poly.type
_entity_poly.pdbx_seq_one_letter_code
_entity_poly.pdbx_strand_id
1 'polypeptide(L)'
;MKTKKCQLTNDQIELKIKEAGVQPTLQRIALCQYLLCQADHPTAEQIFEWAQANLHKISQATVYNTLGTLTDAGLLKAIKFPHTDKVIYDCNTQDHFHFYDESTGQLVDVDHEAVQLNLDLPKKFKVSSFDLVLKGEIKS
;
A
#
# COMPACT_ATOMS: atom_id res chain seq x y z
N MET A 1 1.51 15.55 7.76
CA MET A 1 1.23 16.13 6.46
C MET A 1 0.65 15.11 5.51
N LYS A 2 -0.44 15.42 4.95
CA LYS A 2 -1.11 14.48 4.09
C LYS A 2 -0.48 14.45 2.70
N THR A 3 -0.20 13.25 2.20
CA THR A 3 0.33 13.08 0.87
C THR A 3 -0.75 13.42 -0.17
N LYS A 4 -0.33 14.07 -1.24
CA LYS A 4 -1.24 14.37 -2.32
C LYS A 4 -1.69 13.08 -3.01
N LYS A 5 -2.99 12.88 -3.12
CA LYS A 5 -3.53 11.72 -3.81
C LYS A 5 -3.46 11.92 -5.31
N CYS A 6 -3.19 10.84 -6.03
CA CYS A 6 -3.20 10.88 -7.48
C CYS A 6 -4.62 11.04 -8.01
N GLN A 7 -4.74 11.70 -9.14
CA GLN A 7 -6.03 11.89 -9.79
C GLN A 7 -6.03 11.15 -11.11
N LEU A 8 -6.21 9.84 -11.04
CA LEU A 8 -6.22 8.99 -12.21
C LEU A 8 -7.65 8.76 -12.67
N THR A 9 -7.84 8.80 -13.99
CA THR A 9 -9.12 8.40 -14.57
C THR A 9 -9.22 6.88 -14.60
N ASN A 10 -10.43 6.37 -14.81
CA ASN A 10 -10.62 4.93 -14.93
C ASN A 10 -9.83 4.36 -16.10
N ASP A 11 -9.74 5.09 -17.21
CA ASP A 11 -8.96 4.63 -18.37
C ASP A 11 -7.48 4.53 -18.03
N GLN A 12 -6.96 5.49 -17.27
CA GLN A 12 -5.56 5.46 -16.83
C GLN A 12 -5.29 4.31 -15.88
N ILE A 13 -6.25 4.03 -14.99
CA ILE A 13 -6.14 2.91 -14.06
C ILE A 13 -6.18 1.59 -14.80
N GLU A 14 -7.09 1.47 -15.77
CA GLU A 14 -7.18 0.27 -16.59
C GLU A 14 -5.88 0.00 -17.33
N LEU A 15 -5.27 1.03 -17.91
CA LEU A 15 -4.00 0.90 -18.59
C LEU A 15 -2.90 0.46 -17.62
N LYS A 16 -2.87 1.04 -16.44
CA LYS A 16 -1.89 0.70 -15.41
C LYS A 16 -1.99 -0.77 -15.01
N ILE A 17 -3.20 -1.27 -14.86
CA ILE A 17 -3.44 -2.68 -14.53
C ILE A 17 -2.96 -3.58 -15.67
N LYS A 18 -3.27 -3.22 -16.91
CA LYS A 18 -2.83 -3.99 -18.08
C LYS A 18 -1.32 -4.03 -18.20
N GLU A 19 -0.66 -2.90 -17.99
CA GLU A 19 0.78 -2.82 -18.08
C GLU A 19 1.47 -3.65 -17.01
N ALA A 20 0.81 -3.87 -15.90
CA ALA A 20 1.33 -4.73 -14.84
C ALA A 20 1.06 -6.23 -15.10
N GLY A 21 0.44 -6.55 -16.23
CA GLY A 21 0.15 -7.94 -16.60
C GLY A 21 -1.10 -8.51 -15.95
N VAL A 22 -1.97 -7.66 -15.44
CA VAL A 22 -3.19 -8.08 -14.76
C VAL A 22 -4.40 -7.77 -15.64
N GLN A 23 -5.33 -8.69 -15.70
CA GLN A 23 -6.56 -8.47 -16.46
C GLN A 23 -7.44 -7.44 -15.75
N PRO A 24 -7.82 -6.36 -16.42
CA PRO A 24 -8.70 -5.36 -15.82
C PRO A 24 -10.14 -5.84 -15.83
N THR A 25 -10.72 -5.91 -14.64
CA THR A 25 -12.15 -6.13 -14.48
C THR A 25 -12.73 -4.88 -13.84
N LEU A 26 -14.04 -4.73 -13.89
CA LEU A 26 -14.69 -3.57 -13.27
C LEU A 26 -14.39 -3.50 -11.78
N GLN A 27 -14.38 -4.66 -11.11
CA GLN A 27 -14.08 -4.70 -9.68
C GLN A 27 -12.63 -4.32 -9.39
N ARG A 28 -11.68 -4.81 -10.22
CA ARG A 28 -10.26 -4.46 -10.04
C ARG A 28 -10.01 -2.98 -10.29
N ILE A 29 -10.66 -2.43 -11.32
CA ILE A 29 -10.53 -0.99 -11.61
C ILE A 29 -11.07 -0.18 -10.44
N ALA A 30 -12.23 -0.54 -9.91
CA ALA A 30 -12.84 0.18 -8.79
C ALA A 30 -11.99 0.11 -7.54
N LEU A 31 -11.45 -1.07 -7.22
CA LEU A 31 -10.57 -1.23 -6.07
C LEU A 31 -9.28 -0.43 -6.24
N CYS A 32 -8.69 -0.43 -7.44
CA CYS A 32 -7.50 0.36 -7.71
C CYS A 32 -7.79 1.85 -7.59
N GLN A 33 -8.94 2.29 -8.07
CA GLN A 33 -9.35 3.70 -7.94
C GLN A 33 -9.35 4.11 -6.46
N TYR A 34 -9.95 3.30 -5.62
CA TYR A 34 -9.99 3.56 -4.20
C TYR A 34 -8.58 3.56 -3.58
N LEU A 35 -7.80 2.52 -3.89
CA LEU A 35 -6.48 2.34 -3.29
C LEU A 35 -5.49 3.41 -3.72
N LEU A 36 -5.52 3.79 -5.00
CA LEU A 36 -4.56 4.76 -5.53
C LEU A 36 -4.96 6.19 -5.26
N CYS A 37 -6.26 6.48 -5.21
CA CYS A 37 -6.73 7.87 -5.22
C CYS A 37 -7.45 8.32 -3.95
N GLN A 38 -7.89 7.43 -3.10
CA GLN A 38 -8.69 7.78 -1.93
C GLN A 38 -8.10 7.28 -0.62
N ALA A 39 -7.66 6.03 -0.58
CA ALA A 39 -7.23 5.40 0.65
C ALA A 39 -5.85 5.89 1.10
N ASP A 40 -5.62 5.81 2.41
CA ASP A 40 -4.34 6.19 3.00
C ASP A 40 -3.90 5.06 3.92
N HIS A 41 -2.99 4.21 3.44
CA HIS A 41 -2.46 3.05 4.15
C HIS A 41 -3.55 2.18 4.78
N PRO A 42 -4.52 1.71 3.98
CA PRO A 42 -5.64 0.96 4.54
C PRO A 42 -5.25 -0.47 4.90
N THR A 43 -5.93 -1.01 5.90
CA THR A 43 -5.85 -2.45 6.18
C THR A 43 -6.75 -3.21 5.22
N ALA A 44 -6.54 -4.54 5.13
CA ALA A 44 -7.40 -5.37 4.31
C ALA A 44 -8.86 -5.28 4.75
N GLU A 45 -9.11 -5.21 6.05
CA GLU A 45 -10.46 -5.07 6.59
C GLU A 45 -11.12 -3.76 6.14
N GLN A 46 -10.36 -2.67 6.18
CA GLN A 46 -10.88 -1.37 5.75
C GLN A 46 -11.20 -1.38 4.26
N ILE A 47 -10.36 -2.02 3.47
CA ILE A 47 -10.60 -2.15 2.03
C ILE A 47 -11.87 -2.95 1.77
N PHE A 48 -12.07 -4.04 2.49
CA PHE A 48 -13.26 -4.85 2.33
C PHE A 48 -14.51 -4.09 2.76
N GLU A 49 -14.45 -3.34 3.85
CA GLU A 49 -15.58 -2.52 4.29
C GLU A 49 -15.97 -1.49 3.22
N TRP A 50 -14.96 -0.83 2.64
CA TRP A 50 -15.22 0.11 1.55
C TRP A 50 -15.85 -0.61 0.35
N ALA A 51 -15.33 -1.78 0.00
CA ALA A 51 -15.83 -2.54 -1.14
C ALA A 51 -17.29 -2.96 -0.94
N GLN A 52 -17.63 -3.41 0.25
CA GLN A 52 -19.00 -3.79 0.55
C GLN A 52 -19.97 -2.61 0.43
N ALA A 53 -19.52 -1.44 0.82
CA ALA A 53 -20.35 -0.24 0.79
C ALA A 53 -20.49 0.35 -0.61
N ASN A 54 -19.52 0.11 -1.49
CA ASN A 54 -19.43 0.81 -2.77
C ASN A 54 -19.52 -0.09 -4.00
N LEU A 55 -19.25 -1.38 -3.86
CA LEU A 55 -19.27 -2.32 -4.98
C LEU A 55 -20.40 -3.33 -4.80
N HIS A 56 -21.03 -3.68 -5.91
CA HIS A 56 -22.16 -4.58 -5.88
C HIS A 56 -21.71 -6.04 -5.73
N LYS A 57 -22.20 -6.71 -4.69
CA LYS A 57 -22.01 -8.15 -4.48
C LYS A 57 -20.56 -8.61 -4.54
N ILE A 58 -19.67 -7.89 -3.89
CA ILE A 58 -18.28 -8.32 -3.83
C ILE A 58 -18.07 -9.17 -2.58
N SER A 59 -17.37 -10.30 -2.74
CA SER A 59 -17.05 -11.18 -1.62
C SER A 59 -15.72 -10.82 -1.00
N GLN A 60 -15.54 -11.23 0.26
CA GLN A 60 -14.25 -11.07 0.95
C GLN A 60 -13.14 -11.76 0.19
N ALA A 61 -13.40 -12.97 -0.33
CA ALA A 61 -12.42 -13.72 -1.09
C ALA A 61 -11.96 -12.95 -2.33
N THR A 62 -12.91 -12.32 -3.04
CA THR A 62 -12.58 -11.54 -4.23
C THR A 62 -11.69 -10.35 -3.88
N VAL A 63 -12.00 -9.64 -2.79
CA VAL A 63 -11.19 -8.51 -2.36
C VAL A 63 -9.78 -8.97 -2.03
N TYR A 64 -9.64 -10.01 -1.22
CA TYR A 64 -8.33 -10.49 -0.78
C TYR A 64 -7.52 -11.05 -1.94
N ASN A 65 -8.16 -11.79 -2.86
CA ASN A 65 -7.48 -12.30 -4.05
C ASN A 65 -7.00 -11.14 -4.94
N THR A 66 -7.80 -10.10 -5.08
CA THR A 66 -7.42 -8.92 -5.85
C THR A 66 -6.23 -8.21 -5.22
N LEU A 67 -6.23 -8.05 -3.90
CA LEU A 67 -5.10 -7.43 -3.21
C LEU A 67 -3.82 -8.23 -3.43
N GLY A 68 -3.91 -9.56 -3.37
CA GLY A 68 -2.76 -10.42 -3.65
C GLY A 68 -2.26 -10.26 -5.07
N THR A 69 -3.17 -10.24 -6.04
CA THR A 69 -2.83 -10.06 -7.46
C THR A 69 -2.14 -8.72 -7.70
N LEU A 70 -2.67 -7.65 -7.13
CA LEU A 70 -2.10 -6.31 -7.30
C LEU A 70 -0.74 -6.20 -6.62
N THR A 71 -0.57 -6.84 -5.47
CA THR A 71 0.70 -6.86 -4.76
C THR A 71 1.75 -7.62 -5.57
N ASP A 72 1.39 -8.79 -6.09
CA ASP A 72 2.30 -9.60 -6.91
C ASP A 72 2.71 -8.85 -8.18
N ALA A 73 1.81 -8.04 -8.71
CA ALA A 73 2.09 -7.26 -9.92
C ALA A 73 2.88 -5.98 -9.65
N GLY A 74 3.15 -5.66 -8.39
CA GLY A 74 3.95 -4.48 -8.05
C GLY A 74 3.15 -3.19 -7.98
N LEU A 75 1.82 -3.25 -8.03
CA LEU A 75 0.98 -2.06 -7.93
C LEU A 75 0.70 -1.66 -6.50
N LEU A 76 0.84 -2.60 -5.58
CA LEU A 76 0.68 -2.36 -4.15
C LEU A 76 1.85 -2.98 -3.41
N LYS A 77 2.12 -2.47 -2.23
CA LYS A 77 3.07 -3.05 -1.30
C LYS A 77 2.32 -3.40 -0.01
N ALA A 78 2.42 -4.65 0.41
CA ALA A 78 1.83 -5.10 1.68
C ALA A 78 2.87 -4.91 2.78
N ILE A 79 2.47 -4.24 3.85
CA ILE A 79 3.34 -3.95 4.98
C ILE A 79 2.77 -4.61 6.22
N LYS A 80 3.58 -5.41 6.89
CA LYS A 80 3.18 -6.07 8.12
C LYS A 80 4.05 -5.57 9.26
N PHE A 81 3.41 -5.10 10.32
CA PHE A 81 4.15 -4.66 11.50
C PHE A 81 4.49 -5.85 12.40
N PRO A 82 5.65 -5.80 13.06
CA PRO A 82 6.08 -6.93 13.90
C PRO A 82 5.16 -7.20 15.11
N HIS A 83 4.43 -6.21 15.57
CA HIS A 83 3.65 -6.31 16.81
C HIS A 83 2.15 -6.43 16.57
N THR A 84 1.72 -6.64 15.33
CA THR A 84 0.30 -6.77 15.00
C THR A 84 0.15 -7.72 13.83
N ASP A 85 -0.98 -8.39 13.75
CA ASP A 85 -1.30 -9.27 12.64
C ASP A 85 -1.89 -8.52 11.44
N LYS A 86 -2.10 -7.23 11.58
CA LYS A 86 -2.70 -6.44 10.51
C LYS A 86 -1.71 -6.19 9.39
N VAL A 87 -2.20 -6.30 8.16
CA VAL A 87 -1.46 -5.95 6.96
C VAL A 87 -2.01 -4.65 6.42
N ILE A 88 -1.13 -3.72 6.14
CA ILE A 88 -1.48 -2.42 5.58
C ILE A 88 -0.99 -2.39 4.13
N TYR A 89 -1.78 -1.78 3.26
CA TYR A 89 -1.45 -1.71 1.84
C TYR A 89 -1.07 -0.29 1.47
N ASP A 90 -0.01 -0.17 0.68
CA ASP A 90 0.53 1.11 0.26
C ASP A 90 0.64 1.11 -1.26
N CYS A 91 0.10 2.14 -1.89
CA CYS A 91 0.17 2.29 -3.34
C CYS A 91 1.47 2.97 -3.78
N ASN A 92 2.23 3.53 -2.87
CA ASN A 92 3.51 4.15 -3.18
C ASN A 92 4.59 3.07 -3.19
N THR A 93 4.89 2.54 -4.38
CA THR A 93 5.86 1.48 -4.54
C THR A 93 7.28 1.99 -4.76
N GLN A 94 7.48 3.30 -4.77
CA GLN A 94 8.82 3.88 -4.81
C GLN A 94 9.49 3.73 -3.44
N ASP A 95 10.82 3.82 -3.44
CA ASP A 95 11.56 3.68 -2.20
C ASP A 95 11.18 4.80 -1.23
N HIS A 96 10.64 4.42 -0.10
CA HIS A 96 10.31 5.34 0.98
C HIS A 96 10.23 4.55 2.27
N PHE A 97 10.25 5.27 3.39
CA PHE A 97 10.14 4.68 4.71
C PHE A 97 8.85 5.15 5.36
N HIS A 98 8.60 4.69 6.56
CA HIS A 98 7.36 5.01 7.25
C HIS A 98 7.63 5.47 8.67
N PHE A 99 6.79 6.34 9.17
CA PHE A 99 6.76 6.74 10.56
C PHE A 99 5.41 6.35 11.14
N TYR A 100 5.44 5.55 12.18
CA TYR A 100 4.24 5.14 12.87
C TYR A 100 4.02 6.02 14.10
N ASP A 101 2.94 6.79 14.08
CA ASP A 101 2.57 7.64 15.19
C ASP A 101 1.81 6.80 16.22
N GLU A 102 2.47 6.50 17.32
CA GLU A 102 1.92 5.62 18.33
C GLU A 102 0.74 6.26 19.07
N SER A 103 0.66 7.59 19.06
CA SER A 103 -0.43 8.29 19.74
C SER A 103 -1.74 8.25 18.95
N THR A 104 -1.67 8.20 17.62
CA THR A 104 -2.85 8.21 16.76
C THR A 104 -3.06 6.90 16.02
N GLY A 105 -2.04 6.05 15.94
CA GLY A 105 -2.08 4.85 15.13
C GLY A 105 -1.91 5.11 13.64
N GLN A 106 -1.52 6.32 13.26
CA GLN A 106 -1.41 6.71 11.86
C GLN A 106 -0.03 6.38 11.32
N LEU A 107 0.01 5.92 10.07
CA LEU A 107 1.25 5.66 9.36
C LEU A 107 1.48 6.77 8.35
N VAL A 108 2.67 7.35 8.40
CA VAL A 108 3.05 8.49 7.55
C VAL A 108 4.26 8.11 6.71
N ASP A 109 4.24 8.48 5.45
CA ASP A 109 5.38 8.26 4.56
C ASP A 109 6.53 9.20 4.91
N VAL A 110 7.75 8.67 4.89
CA VAL A 110 8.98 9.43 5.09
C VAL A 110 9.83 9.24 3.84
N ASP A 111 10.25 10.35 3.24
CA ASP A 111 11.10 10.28 2.07
C ASP A 111 12.40 9.54 2.39
N HIS A 112 12.84 8.71 1.45
CA HIS A 112 14.07 7.95 1.65
C HIS A 112 15.28 8.88 1.82
N GLU A 113 15.21 10.10 1.30
CA GLU A 113 16.28 11.08 1.45
C GLU A 113 16.41 11.60 2.89
N ALA A 114 15.35 11.49 3.68
CA ALA A 114 15.37 11.93 5.07
C ALA A 114 16.08 10.95 5.99
N VAL A 115 16.41 9.76 5.50
CA VAL A 115 17.05 8.71 6.29
C VAL A 115 18.29 8.23 5.54
N GLN A 116 19.42 8.22 6.24
CA GLN A 116 20.65 7.64 5.70
C GLN A 116 20.90 6.32 6.42
N LEU A 117 20.98 5.25 5.64
CA LEU A 117 21.15 3.92 6.20
C LEU A 117 22.36 3.24 5.57
N ASN A 118 23.31 2.85 6.41
CA ASN A 118 24.50 2.12 5.98
C ASN A 118 24.42 0.70 6.51
N LEU A 119 24.51 -0.26 5.60
CA LEU A 119 24.51 -1.67 5.97
C LEU A 119 25.89 -2.25 5.75
N ASP A 120 26.47 -2.81 6.81
CA ASP A 120 27.79 -3.47 6.74
C ASP A 120 27.57 -4.97 6.95
N LEU A 121 27.08 -5.62 5.91
CA LEU A 121 26.75 -7.04 5.95
C LEU A 121 27.85 -7.84 5.25
N PRO A 122 28.04 -9.11 5.66
CA PRO A 122 28.92 -10.00 4.92
C PRO A 122 28.50 -10.10 3.45
N LYS A 123 29.49 -10.27 2.56
CA LYS A 123 29.24 -10.27 1.11
C LYS A 123 28.28 -11.38 0.66
N LYS A 124 28.17 -12.44 1.44
CA LYS A 124 27.29 -13.56 1.09
C LYS A 124 25.79 -13.21 1.23
N PHE A 125 25.48 -12.10 1.91
CA PHE A 125 24.09 -11.69 2.07
C PHE A 125 23.67 -10.79 0.93
N LYS A 126 22.71 -11.25 0.13
CA LYS A 126 22.10 -10.44 -0.93
C LYS A 126 20.77 -9.93 -0.41
N VAL A 127 20.64 -8.62 -0.25
CA VAL A 127 19.41 -8.00 0.23
C VAL A 127 18.53 -7.71 -0.98
N SER A 128 17.33 -8.30 -1.00
CA SER A 128 16.35 -8.04 -2.06
C SER A 128 15.55 -6.78 -1.77
N SER A 129 15.22 -6.57 -0.52
CA SER A 129 14.45 -5.41 -0.11
C SER A 129 14.57 -5.25 1.40
N PHE A 130 14.18 -4.10 1.89
CA PHE A 130 14.06 -3.90 3.33
C PHE A 130 12.97 -2.87 3.61
N ASP A 131 12.45 -2.92 4.82
CA ASP A 131 11.46 -1.97 5.28
C ASP A 131 11.99 -1.28 6.52
N LEU A 132 11.74 0.02 6.62
CA LEU A 132 12.12 0.80 7.79
C LEU A 132 10.87 1.50 8.32
N VAL A 133 10.57 1.23 9.57
CA VAL A 133 9.46 1.89 10.26
C VAL A 133 10.02 2.55 11.51
N LEU A 134 9.89 3.86 11.56
CA LEU A 134 10.21 4.62 12.75
C LEU A 134 8.96 4.75 13.60
N LYS A 135 9.10 4.64 14.90
CA LYS A 135 7.98 4.72 15.82
C LYS A 135 8.17 5.88 16.78
N GLY A 136 7.12 6.58 17.06
CA GLY A 136 7.16 7.70 17.98
C GLY A 136 5.89 8.51 17.91
N GLU A 137 6.04 9.79 18.15
CA GLU A 137 4.91 10.71 18.12
C GLU A 137 5.23 11.89 17.24
N ILE A 138 4.22 12.35 16.51
CA ILE A 138 4.34 13.58 15.74
C ILE A 138 3.86 14.71 16.62
N LYS A 139 4.77 15.62 16.92
CA LYS A 139 4.42 16.78 17.74
C LYS A 139 3.85 17.88 16.87
N SER A 140 2.78 18.50 17.35
CA SER A 140 2.17 19.63 16.67
C SER A 140 2.93 20.94 16.91
#